data_4f5ccb9762476174cc767d1e1c2ed9a2
#
_entry.id   4f5ccb9762476174cc767d1e1c2ed9a2
#
_cell.length_a   1.000
_cell.length_b   1.000
_cell.length_c   1.000
_cell.angle_alpha   90.00
_cell.angle_beta   90.00
_cell.angle_gamma   90.00
#
_symmetry.space_group_name_H-M   'P 1'
#
loop_
_entity.id
_entity.type
_entity.pdbx_description
1 polymer ?
#
loop_
_entity_poly.entity_id
_entity_poly.type
_entity_poly.pdbx_seq_one_letter_code
_entity_poly.pdbx_strand_id
1 'polypeptide(L)'
;MADAAPRLATLDAAQIEARILATIVNEAASAVADGVASPEAIDTAMQLGTNWPEGPLAWGERIGLLYVVNTLDALHASEPDGRYRVVPLLRSIGAAGGSFFPARG
;
A
#
# COMPACT_ATOMS: atom_id res chain seq x y z
N MET A 1 9.99 -28.95 13.68
CA MET A 1 10.03 -29.15 12.97
C MET A 1 9.89 -28.32 12.11
N ALA A 2 10.44 -28.04 11.65
CA ALA A 2 10.09 -27.59 10.55
C ALA A 2 9.24 -26.41 10.51
N ASP A 3 9.24 -25.62 11.44
CA ASP A 3 8.28 -24.62 11.49
C ASP A 3 8.55 -23.45 10.60
N ALA A 4 9.77 -23.03 10.47
CA ALA A 4 10.07 -21.88 9.66
C ALA A 4 9.85 -22.17 8.18
N ALA A 5 10.28 -23.31 7.72
CA ALA A 5 10.10 -23.65 6.34
C ALA A 5 8.64 -23.81 5.96
N PRO A 6 7.83 -24.50 6.76
CA PRO A 6 6.40 -24.53 6.47
C PRO A 6 5.73 -23.19 6.50
N ARG A 7 6.17 -22.30 7.37
CA ARG A 7 5.59 -20.97 7.43
C ARG A 7 5.79 -20.22 6.11
N LEU A 8 6.98 -20.26 5.56
CA LEU A 8 7.23 -19.63 4.27
C LEU A 8 6.45 -20.32 3.17
N ALA A 9 6.33 -21.61 3.25
CA ALA A 9 5.61 -22.38 2.24
C ALA A 9 4.12 -22.14 2.29
N THR A 10 3.58 -21.66 3.41
CA THR A 10 2.15 -21.44 3.51
C THR A 10 1.70 -20.08 2.97
N LEU A 11 2.63 -19.20 2.63
CA LEU A 11 2.27 -17.93 2.02
C LEU A 11 2.01 -18.17 0.54
N ASP A 12 0.81 -17.88 0.09
CA ASP A 12 0.51 -18.02 -1.33
C ASP A 12 0.84 -16.73 -2.07
N ALA A 13 0.77 -16.80 -3.39
CA ALA A 13 1.11 -15.66 -4.24
C ALA A 13 0.24 -14.46 -3.96
N ALA A 14 -1.03 -14.66 -3.67
CA ALA A 14 -1.94 -13.56 -3.40
C ALA A 14 -1.56 -12.83 -2.10
N GLN A 15 -1.15 -13.57 -1.09
CA GLN A 15 -0.72 -12.96 0.18
C GLN A 15 0.56 -12.18 0.01
N ILE A 16 1.51 -12.71 -0.75
CA ILE A 16 2.77 -12.02 -1.02
C ILE A 16 2.50 -10.75 -1.80
N GLU A 17 1.65 -10.83 -2.81
CA GLU A 17 1.30 -9.68 -3.64
C GLU A 17 0.64 -8.60 -2.80
N ALA A 18 -0.28 -8.98 -1.91
CA ALA A 18 -0.96 -8.02 -1.04
C ALA A 18 0.02 -7.28 -0.14
N ARG A 19 1.01 -7.98 0.40
CA ARG A 19 2.03 -7.35 1.24
C ARG A 19 2.88 -6.37 0.46
N ILE A 20 3.30 -6.76 -0.72
CA ILE A 20 4.13 -5.90 -1.58
C ILE A 20 3.33 -4.68 -1.98
N LEU A 21 2.09 -4.87 -2.43
CA LEU A 21 1.26 -3.77 -2.86
C LEU A 21 0.99 -2.79 -1.71
N ALA A 22 0.65 -3.32 -0.54
CA ALA A 22 0.37 -2.47 0.61
C ALA A 22 1.57 -1.60 0.96
N THR A 23 2.77 -2.16 0.90
CA THR A 23 3.99 -1.42 1.20
C THR A 23 4.21 -0.33 0.16
N ILE A 24 4.00 -0.63 -1.10
CA ILE A 24 4.19 0.35 -2.18
C ILE A 24 3.15 1.46 -2.10
N VAL A 25 1.90 1.12 -1.81
CA VAL A 25 0.86 2.14 -1.63
C VAL A 25 1.22 3.07 -0.48
N ASN A 26 1.74 2.51 0.61
CA ASN A 26 2.14 3.31 1.75
C ASN A 26 3.29 4.27 1.41
N GLU A 27 4.26 3.80 0.64
CA GLU A 27 5.37 4.64 0.20
C GLU A 27 4.89 5.75 -0.72
N ALA A 28 3.97 5.44 -1.62
CA ALA A 28 3.39 6.45 -2.50
C ALA A 28 2.61 7.48 -1.70
N ALA A 29 1.85 7.04 -0.71
CA ALA A 29 1.09 7.94 0.17
C ALA A 29 2.04 8.86 0.96
N SER A 30 3.19 8.32 1.37
CA SER A 30 4.20 9.11 2.07
C SER A 30 4.72 10.25 1.20
N ALA A 31 4.99 9.95 -0.06
CA ALA A 31 5.47 10.97 -0.99
C ALA A 31 4.44 12.07 -1.21
N VAL A 32 3.16 11.70 -1.29
CA VAL A 32 2.09 12.68 -1.41
C VAL A 32 2.00 13.53 -0.14
N ALA A 33 2.05 12.90 1.02
CA ALA A 33 1.95 13.60 2.30
C ALA A 33 3.11 14.57 2.50
N ASP A 34 4.28 14.21 2.00
CA ASP A 34 5.48 15.06 2.11
C ASP A 34 5.51 16.16 1.05
N GLY A 35 4.52 16.22 0.18
CA GLY A 35 4.46 17.26 -0.85
C GLY A 35 5.46 17.10 -1.97
N VAL A 36 5.95 15.88 -2.19
CA VAL A 36 6.93 15.62 -3.24
C VAL A 36 6.32 15.87 -4.62
N ALA A 37 5.08 15.40 -4.81
CA ALA A 37 4.37 15.59 -6.07
C ALA A 37 2.89 15.28 -5.84
N SER A 38 2.05 15.56 -6.82
CA SER A 38 0.63 15.24 -6.76
C SER A 38 0.41 13.73 -6.80
N PRO A 39 -0.74 13.24 -6.34
CA PRO A 39 -1.05 11.81 -6.46
C PRO A 39 -0.95 11.31 -7.91
N GLU A 40 -1.39 12.12 -8.87
CA GLU A 40 -1.32 11.75 -10.29
C GLU A 40 0.12 11.60 -10.76
N ALA A 41 0.97 12.53 -10.36
CA ALA A 41 2.38 12.49 -10.76
C ALA A 41 3.10 11.31 -10.12
N ILE A 42 2.83 11.05 -8.85
CA ILE A 42 3.41 9.92 -8.13
C ILE A 42 3.01 8.60 -8.82
N ASP A 43 1.71 8.47 -9.11
CA ASP A 43 1.21 7.25 -9.74
C ASP A 43 1.81 7.04 -11.12
N THR A 44 1.90 8.10 -11.90
CA THR A 44 2.48 8.00 -13.24
C THR A 44 3.95 7.60 -13.18
N ALA A 45 4.71 8.23 -12.29
CA ALA A 45 6.13 7.93 -12.17
C ALA A 45 6.36 6.49 -11.72
N MET A 46 5.60 6.02 -10.76
CA MET A 46 5.76 4.67 -10.24
C MET A 46 5.28 3.63 -11.25
N GLN A 47 4.23 3.92 -11.98
CA GLN A 47 3.74 3.04 -13.04
C GLN A 47 4.80 2.87 -14.12
N LEU A 48 5.43 3.96 -14.55
CA LEU A 48 6.48 3.91 -15.54
C LEU A 48 7.70 3.16 -15.04
N GLY A 49 8.06 3.37 -13.77
CA GLY A 49 9.22 2.73 -13.17
C GLY A 49 9.06 1.23 -12.99
N THR A 50 7.84 0.76 -12.76
CA THR A 50 7.58 -0.66 -12.50
C THR A 50 6.97 -1.37 -13.70
N ASN A 51 6.57 -0.62 -14.71
CA ASN A 51 5.89 -1.16 -15.88
C ASN A 51 4.56 -1.86 -15.51
N TRP A 52 3.90 -1.37 -14.48
CA TRP A 52 2.60 -1.90 -14.07
C TRP A 52 1.49 -1.26 -14.89
N PRO A 53 0.35 -1.93 -15.04
CA PRO A 53 -0.77 -1.40 -15.86
C PRO A 53 -1.44 -0.19 -15.22
N GLU A 54 -1.25 0.03 -13.92
CA GLU A 54 -1.81 1.22 -13.25
C GLU A 54 -0.86 1.62 -12.14
N GLY A 55 -1.00 2.83 -11.65
CA GLY A 55 -0.17 3.31 -10.55
C GLY A 55 -0.60 2.69 -9.22
N PRO A 56 0.26 2.72 -8.21
CA PRO A 56 -0.04 2.09 -6.93
C PRO A 56 -1.20 2.72 -6.18
N LEU A 57 -1.38 4.04 -6.24
CA LEU A 57 -2.50 4.67 -5.53
C LEU A 57 -3.82 4.30 -6.18
N ALA A 58 -3.91 4.32 -7.51
CA ALA A 58 -5.11 3.90 -8.22
C ALA A 58 -5.40 2.43 -7.95
N TRP A 59 -4.36 1.60 -7.94
CA TRP A 59 -4.50 0.18 -7.66
C TRP A 59 -5.01 -0.04 -6.23
N GLY A 60 -4.42 0.68 -5.27
CA GLY A 60 -4.84 0.59 -3.87
C GLY A 60 -6.29 0.98 -3.68
N GLU A 61 -6.75 2.00 -4.39
CA GLU A 61 -8.15 2.41 -4.32
C GLU A 61 -9.07 1.38 -4.93
N ARG A 62 -8.63 0.75 -6.00
CA ARG A 62 -9.44 -0.28 -6.68
C ARG A 62 -9.65 -1.49 -5.79
N ILE A 63 -8.65 -1.91 -5.03
CA ILE A 63 -8.79 -3.04 -4.12
C ILE A 63 -9.29 -2.65 -2.74
N GLY A 64 -9.27 -1.37 -2.42
CA GLY A 64 -9.79 -0.83 -1.16
C GLY A 64 -8.69 -0.33 -0.25
N LEU A 65 -8.67 0.97 0.01
CA LEU A 65 -7.65 1.55 0.88
C LEU A 65 -7.75 1.03 2.32
N LEU A 66 -8.95 0.72 2.79
CA LEU A 66 -9.10 0.16 4.12
C LEU A 66 -8.45 -1.22 4.21
N TYR A 67 -8.56 -2.02 3.15
CA TYR A 67 -7.90 -3.31 3.09
C TYR A 67 -6.37 -3.12 3.15
N VAL A 68 -5.85 -2.13 2.42
CA VAL A 68 -4.41 -1.80 2.45
C VAL A 68 -3.98 -1.41 3.85
N VAL A 69 -4.74 -0.55 4.51
CA VAL A 69 -4.43 -0.11 5.87
C VAL A 69 -4.45 -1.29 6.84
N ASN A 70 -5.45 -2.15 6.73
CA ASN A 70 -5.56 -3.31 7.61
C ASN A 70 -4.41 -4.29 7.39
N THR A 71 -3.97 -4.45 6.16
CA THR A 71 -2.82 -5.29 5.84
C THR A 71 -1.55 -4.72 6.49
N LEU A 72 -1.34 -3.41 6.38
CA LEU A 72 -0.19 -2.76 6.98
C LEU A 72 -0.23 -2.84 8.50
N ASP A 73 -1.40 -2.66 9.11
CA ASP A 73 -1.54 -2.75 10.55
C ASP A 73 -1.19 -4.15 11.04
N ALA A 74 -1.60 -5.18 10.32
CA ALA A 74 -1.29 -6.56 10.67
C ALA A 74 0.22 -6.82 10.55
N LEU A 75 0.85 -6.29 9.51
CA LEU A 75 2.30 -6.42 9.33
C LEU A 75 3.05 -5.69 10.43
N HIS A 76 2.59 -4.50 10.79
CA HIS A 76 3.22 -3.71 11.85
C HIS A 76 3.11 -4.42 13.20
N ALA A 77 2.00 -5.08 13.45
CA ALA A 77 1.82 -5.83 14.69
C ALA A 77 2.80 -7.01 14.77
N SER A 78 3.11 -7.63 13.63
CA SER A 78 4.06 -8.74 13.57
C SER A 78 5.50 -8.25 13.64
N GLU A 79 5.79 -7.11 13.03
CA GLU A 79 7.16 -6.57 12.95
C GLU A 79 7.14 -5.08 13.26
N PRO A 80 7.08 -4.74 14.55
CA PRO A 80 6.86 -3.34 14.95
C PRO A 80 8.13 -2.49 14.94
N ASP A 81 8.89 -2.56 13.88
CA ASP A 81 10.11 -1.78 13.73
C ASP A 81 9.89 -0.46 12.97
N GLY A 82 8.65 -0.15 12.64
CA GLY A 82 8.30 1.08 11.93
C GLY A 82 8.19 0.91 10.42
N ARG A 83 8.64 -0.21 9.89
CA ARG A 83 8.65 -0.45 8.45
C ARG A 83 7.25 -0.42 7.84
N TYR A 84 6.27 -0.91 8.58
CA TYR A 84 4.90 -1.02 8.11
C TYR A 84 3.96 0.00 8.74
N ARG A 85 4.52 1.04 9.35
CA ARG A 85 3.70 2.07 9.97
C ARG A 85 2.89 2.80 8.92
N VAL A 86 1.59 2.83 9.09
CA VAL A 86 0.69 3.45 8.12
C VAL A 86 0.89 4.96 8.10
N VAL A 87 1.07 5.50 6.91
CA VAL A 87 1.16 6.95 6.73
C VAL A 87 -0.17 7.57 7.16
N PRO A 88 -0.17 8.61 8.00
CA PRO A 88 -1.43 9.20 8.49
C PRO A 88 -2.40 9.63 7.38
N LEU A 89 -1.88 10.15 6.28
CA LEU A 89 -2.73 10.53 5.15
C LEU A 89 -3.46 9.32 4.58
N LEU A 90 -2.77 8.19 4.43
CA LEU A 90 -3.38 6.97 3.91
C LEU A 90 -4.50 6.49 4.86
N ARG A 91 -4.20 6.50 6.16
CA ARG A 91 -5.20 6.07 7.15
C ARG A 91 -6.43 6.97 7.11
N SER A 92 -6.20 8.26 7.01
CA SER A 92 -7.29 9.25 6.99
C SER A 92 -8.20 9.06 5.78
N ILE A 93 -7.60 8.92 4.61
CA ILE A 93 -8.38 8.75 3.38
C ILE A 93 -9.11 7.41 3.41
N GLY A 94 -8.45 6.36 3.85
CA GLY A 94 -9.07 5.04 3.91
C GLY A 94 -10.24 4.99 4.87
N ALA A 95 -10.10 5.60 6.03
CA ALA A 95 -11.16 5.63 7.04
C ALA A 95 -12.36 6.44 6.58
N ALA A 96 -12.13 7.49 5.81
CA ALA A 96 -13.20 8.35 5.32
C ALA A 96 -13.89 7.80 4.06
N GLY A 97 -13.39 6.72 3.51
CA GLY A 97 -13.89 6.21 2.24
C GLY A 97 -13.59 7.16 1.09
N GLY A 98 -12.52 7.93 1.22
CA GLY A 98 -12.14 8.95 0.25
C GLY A 98 -11.21 8.44 -0.82
N SER A 99 -10.60 9.38 -1.53
CA SER A 99 -9.72 9.06 -2.64
C SER A 99 -8.56 10.03 -2.67
N PHE A 100 -7.42 9.58 -3.17
CA PHE A 100 -6.29 10.45 -3.48
C PHE A 100 -6.60 11.31 -4.72
N PHE A 101 -7.64 10.96 -5.47
CA PHE A 101 -7.98 11.62 -6.73
C PHE A 101 -9.41 12.20 -6.69
N PRO A 102 -9.73 13.05 -5.71
CA PRO A 102 -11.11 13.50 -5.56
C PRO A 102 -11.63 14.31 -6.74
N ALA A 103 -10.73 14.97 -7.45
CA ALA A 103 -11.13 15.80 -8.57
C ALA A 103 -11.60 14.99 -9.78
N ARG A 104 -11.36 13.71 -9.75
CA ARG A 104 -11.78 12.84 -10.86
C ARG A 104 -13.23 12.44 -10.72
N GLY A 105 -13.73 12.60 -9.58
CA GLY A 105 -15.02 12.24 -9.10
C GLY A 105 -16.21 12.30 -9.93
#